data_5df029d89aa5bdfc80f86d63b3b1f0e9
#
_entry.id   5df029d89aa5bdfc80f86d63b3b1f0e9
#
_cell.length_a   1.000
_cell.length_b   1.000
_cell.length_c   1.000
_cell.angle_alpha   90.00
_cell.angle_beta   90.00
_cell.angle_gamma   90.00
#
_symmetry.space_group_name_H-M   'P 1'
#
loop_
_entity.id
_entity.type
_entity.pdbx_description
1 polymer ?
#
loop_
_entity_poly.entity_id
_entity_poly.type
_entity_poly.pdbx_seq_one_letter_code
_entity_poly.pdbx_strand_id
1 'polypeptide(L)'
;LLGFEGPRYDVERLFNPGLEDRVTYLAAPIEASKLQPVLARAPGASRTLPAEAYLSAGVFTWEQEWFFEGSWTCVGRADDLDAPGDQKAVRIGQEGILLVRDRAGDLRGFYNVCRHRGHELVEPGTRRNLRAIKCPYHAWVYSLEGALAGAPRFGEAPGFDKADYPLVQVRVAEWHGWIFVDASGDAPDFIDHVGNLDGLLATWEPERLFAAERHEYVVRANWKGIIENYHECYHCPSIHPALCKVTPTDSGESFAPTGCWVGGSMELQDHAETMSLSGASGGVPIRGLDAKQRREIYYFGLFPNLLISLHPDYVMAHRLEPLGPGETFVECTWLFPPEAGEREGFDPAYAAEFWNITNREDWAACESVQRGLASRGQRQGPFAEGEDEVHAFMAMVARGYLEGRIVAPASAPTSAAVS
;
A
#
# COMPACT_ATOMS: atom_id res chain seq x y z
N LEU A 1 34.59 -16.80 9.97
CA LEU A 1 34.40 -15.34 9.95
C LEU A 1 34.01 -14.95 8.53
N LEU A 2 32.71 -15.07 8.22
CA LEU A 2 32.10 -14.52 7.00
C LEU A 2 31.66 -13.11 7.33
N GLY A 3 32.27 -12.11 6.68
CA GLY A 3 31.93 -10.70 6.87
C GLY A 3 30.52 -10.44 6.32
N PHE A 4 29.59 -10.14 7.21
CA PHE A 4 28.35 -9.46 6.87
C PHE A 4 28.69 -7.97 6.69
N GLU A 5 28.83 -7.49 5.47
CA GLU A 5 28.70 -6.07 5.18
C GLU A 5 27.19 -5.75 5.17
N GLY A 6 26.69 -5.28 6.30
CA GLY A 6 25.38 -4.67 6.38
C GLY A 6 25.33 -3.34 5.61
N PRO A 7 24.13 -2.79 5.31
CA PRO A 7 23.99 -1.54 4.58
C PRO A 7 24.78 -0.43 5.28
N ARG A 8 25.62 0.28 4.52
CA ARG A 8 26.37 1.42 5.01
C ARG A 8 25.41 2.62 5.09
N TYR A 9 24.85 2.87 6.27
CA TYR A 9 24.19 4.14 6.53
C TYR A 9 25.25 5.23 6.52
N ASP A 10 25.09 6.19 5.61
CA ASP A 10 25.94 7.39 5.61
C ASP A 10 25.51 8.30 6.77
N VAL A 11 26.17 8.12 7.92
CA VAL A 11 25.89 8.87 9.14
C VAL A 11 26.17 10.38 8.96
N GLU A 12 26.93 10.79 7.93
CA GLU A 12 27.22 12.21 7.64
C GLU A 12 25.98 12.93 7.08
N ARG A 13 25.05 12.23 6.40
CA ARG A 13 23.77 12.77 5.94
C ARG A 13 22.89 13.31 7.07
N LEU A 14 22.93 12.70 8.24
CA LEU A 14 22.11 13.09 9.40
C LEU A 14 22.57 14.39 10.06
N PHE A 15 23.78 14.87 9.72
CA PHE A 15 24.41 16.01 10.42
C PHE A 15 24.74 17.20 9.53
N ASN A 16 24.49 17.14 8.22
CA ASN A 16 24.84 18.23 7.30
C ASN A 16 23.72 18.54 6.28
N PRO A 17 22.76 19.43 6.62
CA PRO A 17 21.62 19.75 5.74
C PRO A 17 21.95 20.62 4.50
N GLY A 18 23.22 20.74 4.14
CA GLY A 18 23.70 21.60 3.05
C GLY A 18 24.39 20.89 1.89
N LEU A 19 24.46 19.57 1.86
CA LEU A 19 24.96 18.85 0.69
C LEU A 19 23.81 18.49 -0.23
N GLU A 20 23.74 19.13 -1.41
CA GLU A 20 23.01 18.64 -2.58
C GLU A 20 23.68 17.33 -3.05
N ASP A 21 23.60 16.29 -2.24
CA ASP A 21 24.05 14.97 -2.67
C ASP A 21 22.95 14.32 -3.50
N ARG A 22 23.27 14.08 -4.74
CA ARG A 22 22.46 13.22 -5.61
C ARG A 22 22.29 11.87 -4.92
N VAL A 23 21.05 11.52 -4.57
CA VAL A 23 20.72 10.18 -4.11
C VAL A 23 21.26 9.19 -5.13
N THR A 24 22.24 8.37 -4.75
CA THR A 24 22.73 7.32 -5.62
C THR A 24 21.77 6.15 -5.53
N TYR A 25 20.82 6.06 -6.46
CA TYR A 25 19.90 4.94 -6.55
C TYR A 25 20.66 3.65 -6.87
N LEU A 26 20.42 2.62 -6.06
CA LEU A 26 21.04 1.32 -6.22
C LEU A 26 20.04 0.36 -6.89
N ALA A 27 20.42 -0.23 -8.03
CA ALA A 27 19.62 -1.26 -8.68
C ALA A 27 19.44 -2.48 -7.77
N ALA A 28 18.29 -3.16 -7.90
CA ALA A 28 18.02 -4.40 -7.18
C ALA A 28 19.04 -5.51 -7.53
N PRO A 29 19.30 -6.45 -6.61
CA PRO A 29 20.23 -7.57 -6.86
C PRO A 29 19.60 -8.65 -7.77
N ILE A 30 19.13 -8.23 -8.95
CA ILE A 30 18.63 -9.08 -10.04
C ILE A 30 19.37 -8.71 -11.31
N GLU A 31 19.78 -9.71 -12.08
CA GLU A 31 20.43 -9.48 -13.38
C GLU A 31 19.49 -8.73 -14.34
N ALA A 32 19.94 -7.59 -14.86
CA ALA A 32 19.16 -6.75 -15.78
C ALA A 32 18.65 -7.53 -17.02
N SER A 33 19.42 -8.51 -17.50
CA SER A 33 19.02 -9.39 -18.61
C SER A 33 17.74 -10.19 -18.37
N LYS A 34 17.41 -10.49 -17.10
CA LYS A 34 16.18 -11.19 -16.70
C LYS A 34 14.98 -10.23 -16.60
N LEU A 35 15.22 -8.93 -16.43
CA LEU A 35 14.20 -7.91 -16.35
C LEU A 35 13.81 -7.34 -17.73
N GLN A 36 14.70 -7.37 -18.72
CA GLN A 36 14.43 -6.86 -20.07
C GLN A 36 13.19 -7.51 -20.74
N PRO A 37 12.97 -8.83 -20.66
CA PRO A 37 11.77 -9.46 -21.22
C PRO A 37 10.45 -8.98 -20.58
N VAL A 38 10.48 -8.54 -19.31
CA VAL A 38 9.30 -8.00 -18.62
C VAL A 38 8.90 -6.65 -19.23
N LEU A 39 9.86 -5.87 -19.68
CA LEU A 39 9.66 -4.54 -20.28
C LEU A 39 9.25 -4.59 -21.76
N ALA A 40 9.27 -5.76 -22.39
CA ALA A 40 8.87 -5.90 -23.78
C ALA A 40 7.36 -5.63 -23.92
N ARG A 41 6.96 -4.85 -24.94
CA ARG A 41 5.57 -4.47 -25.17
C ARG A 41 4.89 -5.29 -26.28
N ALA A 42 5.64 -6.07 -27.05
CA ALA A 42 5.06 -6.85 -28.13
C ALA A 42 4.29 -8.06 -27.58
N PRO A 43 3.08 -8.34 -28.09
CA PRO A 43 2.37 -9.56 -27.73
C PRO A 43 3.24 -10.81 -27.89
N GLY A 44 3.26 -11.68 -26.89
CA GLY A 44 4.06 -12.89 -26.85
C GLY A 44 5.56 -12.71 -26.58
N ALA A 45 6.09 -11.46 -26.60
CA ALA A 45 7.49 -11.15 -26.27
C ALA A 45 7.67 -10.82 -24.78
N SER A 46 6.64 -10.29 -24.11
CA SER A 46 6.68 -10.01 -22.66
C SER A 46 6.73 -11.27 -21.83
N ARG A 47 7.34 -11.17 -20.67
CA ARG A 47 7.47 -12.27 -19.70
C ARG A 47 7.18 -11.76 -18.30
N THR A 48 6.69 -12.66 -17.43
CA THR A 48 6.53 -12.39 -16.00
C THR A 48 7.87 -12.08 -15.34
N LEU A 49 7.84 -11.53 -14.13
CA LEU A 49 9.06 -11.31 -13.33
C LEU A 49 9.82 -12.63 -13.10
N PRO A 50 11.15 -12.60 -12.97
CA PRO A 50 11.93 -13.80 -12.66
C PRO A 50 11.68 -14.26 -11.22
N ALA A 51 11.81 -15.56 -10.95
CA ALA A 51 11.54 -16.17 -9.65
C ALA A 51 12.31 -15.51 -8.49
N GLU A 52 13.52 -15.00 -8.75
CA GLU A 52 14.30 -14.26 -7.75
C GLU A 52 13.57 -13.06 -7.20
N ALA A 53 12.71 -12.40 -7.97
CA ALA A 53 11.89 -11.27 -7.51
C ALA A 53 10.95 -11.64 -6.37
N TYR A 54 10.57 -12.91 -6.25
CA TYR A 54 9.62 -13.40 -5.25
C TYR A 54 10.29 -14.20 -4.13
N LEU A 55 11.46 -14.78 -4.38
CA LEU A 55 12.07 -15.77 -3.48
C LEU A 55 13.34 -15.27 -2.79
N SER A 56 14.03 -14.28 -3.39
CA SER A 56 15.32 -13.83 -2.88
C SER A 56 15.17 -12.95 -1.65
N ALA A 57 15.81 -13.37 -0.54
CA ALA A 57 15.88 -12.53 0.65
C ALA A 57 16.63 -11.21 0.39
N GLY A 58 17.64 -11.20 -0.49
CA GLY A 58 18.36 -9.98 -0.87
C GLY A 58 17.49 -9.00 -1.65
N VAL A 59 16.65 -9.50 -2.56
CA VAL A 59 15.67 -8.67 -3.29
C VAL A 59 14.63 -8.12 -2.32
N PHE A 60 14.12 -8.96 -1.42
CA PHE A 60 13.16 -8.54 -0.41
C PHE A 60 13.72 -7.42 0.49
N THR A 61 14.95 -7.57 0.99
CA THR A 61 15.60 -6.52 1.81
C THR A 61 15.73 -5.22 1.02
N TRP A 62 16.11 -5.31 -0.26
CA TRP A 62 16.20 -4.17 -1.16
C TRP A 62 14.83 -3.51 -1.37
N GLU A 63 13.74 -4.30 -1.56
CA GLU A 63 12.36 -3.79 -1.68
C GLU A 63 11.92 -3.03 -0.43
N GLN A 64 12.25 -3.56 0.77
CA GLN A 64 11.91 -2.87 2.01
C GLN A 64 12.53 -1.46 2.06
N GLU A 65 13.80 -1.33 1.68
CA GLU A 65 14.52 -0.05 1.66
C GLU A 65 14.03 0.88 0.55
N TRP A 66 13.90 0.38 -0.69
CA TRP A 66 13.70 1.25 -1.86
C TRP A 66 12.25 1.39 -2.31
N PHE A 67 11.41 0.37 -2.07
CA PHE A 67 10.01 0.39 -2.46
C PHE A 67 9.08 0.80 -1.31
N PHE A 68 9.37 0.38 -0.09
CA PHE A 68 8.53 0.68 1.06
C PHE A 68 9.01 1.92 1.83
N GLU A 69 10.26 1.96 2.25
CA GLU A 69 10.82 3.13 2.94
C GLU A 69 11.04 4.30 1.97
N GLY A 70 11.48 4.02 0.73
CA GLY A 70 11.82 4.98 -0.32
C GLY A 70 10.65 5.50 -1.14
N SER A 71 9.42 5.20 -0.79
CA SER A 71 8.22 5.64 -1.48
C SER A 71 7.08 5.96 -0.50
N TRP A 72 5.92 6.35 -1.02
CA TRP A 72 4.71 6.57 -0.24
C TRP A 72 4.02 5.26 0.09
N THR A 73 4.16 4.79 1.32
CA THR A 73 3.57 3.54 1.81
C THR A 73 2.33 3.81 2.64
N CYS A 74 1.21 3.17 2.31
CA CYS A 74 -0.01 3.22 3.10
C CYS A 74 0.18 2.49 4.44
N VAL A 75 -0.17 3.16 5.55
CA VAL A 75 0.01 2.65 6.91
C VAL A 75 -1.30 2.48 7.69
N GLY A 76 -2.43 2.72 7.05
CA GLY A 76 -3.76 2.53 7.61
C GLY A 76 -4.71 3.67 7.32
N ARG A 77 -5.79 3.70 8.08
CA ARG A 77 -6.86 4.70 7.94
C ARG A 77 -6.61 5.90 8.84
N ALA A 78 -7.07 7.09 8.38
CA ALA A 78 -7.00 8.34 9.13
C ALA A 78 -7.93 8.35 10.35
N ASP A 79 -9.07 7.64 10.27
CA ASP A 79 -10.01 7.45 11.37
C ASP A 79 -9.45 6.65 12.57
N ASP A 80 -8.29 6.01 12.39
CA ASP A 80 -7.53 5.47 13.52
C ASP A 80 -6.85 6.56 14.38
N LEU A 81 -6.81 7.82 13.92
CA LEU A 81 -6.12 8.95 14.57
C LEU A 81 -6.98 10.23 14.49
N ASP A 82 -8.24 10.17 14.97
CA ASP A 82 -9.22 11.25 14.80
C ASP A 82 -9.03 12.41 15.77
N ALA A 83 -8.58 12.13 16.99
CA ALA A 83 -8.57 13.11 18.06
C ALA A 83 -7.17 13.66 18.34
N PRO A 84 -7.03 14.97 18.68
CA PRO A 84 -5.78 15.52 19.17
C PRO A 84 -5.20 14.68 20.33
N GLY A 85 -3.93 14.29 20.21
CA GLY A 85 -3.25 13.41 21.16
C GLY A 85 -3.23 11.94 20.76
N ASP A 86 -3.97 11.53 19.73
CA ASP A 86 -3.89 10.17 19.20
C ASP A 86 -2.49 9.90 18.67
N GLN A 87 -1.98 8.72 19.01
CA GLN A 87 -0.65 8.24 18.65
C GLN A 87 -0.77 6.78 18.21
N LYS A 88 -0.17 6.43 17.08
CA LYS A 88 -0.10 5.07 16.55
C LYS A 88 1.32 4.77 16.07
N ALA A 89 1.91 3.70 16.53
CA ALA A 89 3.19 3.22 16.00
C ALA A 89 2.95 2.18 14.91
N VAL A 90 3.61 2.38 13.77
CA VAL A 90 3.57 1.49 12.61
C VAL A 90 4.99 1.13 12.18
N ARG A 91 5.13 0.11 11.32
CA ARG A 91 6.40 -0.28 10.72
C ARG A 91 6.32 -0.12 9.20
N ILE A 92 7.40 0.39 8.62
CA ILE A 92 7.59 0.47 7.16
C ILE A 92 9.01 -0.04 6.90
N GLY A 93 9.12 -1.16 6.20
CA GLY A 93 10.43 -1.80 6.02
C GLY A 93 11.08 -2.14 7.37
N GLN A 94 12.25 -1.59 7.61
CA GLN A 94 12.98 -1.72 8.88
C GLN A 94 12.67 -0.58 9.86
N GLU A 95 12.01 0.49 9.40
CA GLU A 95 11.79 1.69 10.19
C GLU A 95 10.51 1.63 11.03
N GLY A 96 10.63 1.97 12.30
CA GLY A 96 9.50 2.26 13.18
C GLY A 96 9.07 3.71 13.02
N ILE A 97 7.78 3.95 12.74
CA ILE A 97 7.22 5.29 12.58
C ILE A 97 6.15 5.53 13.63
N LEU A 98 6.19 6.70 14.25
CA LEU A 98 5.19 7.18 15.19
C LEU A 98 4.33 8.25 14.52
N LEU A 99 3.08 7.93 14.27
CA LEU A 99 2.05 8.85 13.79
C LEU A 99 1.39 9.52 14.97
N VAL A 100 1.12 10.82 14.86
CA VAL A 100 0.56 11.64 15.95
C VAL A 100 -0.44 12.62 15.36
N ARG A 101 -1.62 12.72 15.95
CA ARG A 101 -2.54 13.85 15.73
C ARG A 101 -2.16 14.95 16.75
N ASP A 102 -1.62 16.05 16.28
CA ASP A 102 -1.18 17.13 17.16
C ASP A 102 -2.35 17.94 17.78
N ARG A 103 -2.02 18.98 18.53
CA ARG A 103 -3.05 19.78 19.21
C ARG A 103 -3.93 20.61 18.28
N ALA A 104 -3.41 20.95 17.10
CA ALA A 104 -4.16 21.67 16.05
C ALA A 104 -5.04 20.72 15.24
N GLY A 105 -4.85 19.40 15.38
CA GLY A 105 -5.50 18.37 14.59
C GLY A 105 -4.69 17.98 13.35
N ASP A 106 -3.46 18.48 13.20
CA ASP A 106 -2.60 18.13 12.08
C ASP A 106 -1.97 16.74 12.29
N LEU A 107 -1.91 15.94 11.21
CA LEU A 107 -1.19 14.67 11.22
C LEU A 107 0.31 14.92 11.15
N ARG A 108 1.06 14.28 12.04
CA ARG A 108 2.53 14.29 12.05
C ARG A 108 3.09 12.90 12.07
N GLY A 109 4.23 12.71 11.43
CA GLY A 109 5.02 11.49 11.47
C GLY A 109 6.42 11.75 12.01
N PHE A 110 6.91 10.82 12.82
CA PHE A 110 8.28 10.85 13.36
C PHE A 110 8.87 9.44 13.26
N TYR A 111 10.21 9.35 13.15
CA TYR A 111 10.85 8.09 13.48
C TYR A 111 10.54 7.75 14.93
N ASN A 112 10.13 6.52 15.18
CA ASN A 112 9.70 6.04 16.50
C ASN A 112 10.88 5.78 17.45
N VAL A 113 11.79 6.74 17.57
CA VAL A 113 13.05 6.62 18.30
C VAL A 113 13.32 7.83 19.17
N CYS A 114 13.72 7.58 20.43
CA CYS A 114 14.10 8.62 21.40
C CYS A 114 15.49 9.17 21.08
N ARG A 115 15.61 10.49 20.99
CA ARG A 115 16.86 11.23 20.71
C ARG A 115 17.93 11.10 21.80
N HIS A 116 17.60 10.50 22.96
CA HIS A 116 18.56 10.29 24.03
C HIS A 116 19.50 9.10 23.76
N ARG A 117 18.95 7.89 23.66
CA ARG A 117 19.70 6.64 23.50
C ARG A 117 18.99 5.61 22.64
N GLY A 118 18.24 6.05 21.64
CA GLY A 118 17.67 5.18 20.62
C GLY A 118 16.54 4.24 21.09
N HIS A 119 15.96 4.46 22.29
CA HIS A 119 14.85 3.62 22.74
C HIS A 119 13.60 3.91 21.90
N GLU A 120 12.88 2.88 21.50
CA GLU A 120 11.58 2.99 20.86
C GLU A 120 10.59 3.72 21.77
N LEU A 121 9.81 4.67 21.22
CA LEU A 121 8.91 5.54 22.01
C LEU A 121 7.57 4.87 22.28
N VAL A 122 7.07 4.11 21.32
CA VAL A 122 5.78 3.41 21.34
C VAL A 122 5.98 2.05 20.71
N GLU A 123 5.48 1.00 21.34
CA GLU A 123 5.53 -0.36 20.81
C GLU A 123 4.73 -0.44 19.49
N PRO A 124 5.27 -1.05 18.41
CA PRO A 124 4.58 -1.21 17.13
C PRO A 124 3.19 -1.85 17.29
N GLY A 125 2.21 -1.36 16.52
CA GLY A 125 0.81 -1.78 16.62
C GLY A 125 0.03 -1.13 17.77
N THR A 126 0.70 -0.40 18.69
CA THR A 126 0.03 0.29 19.80
C THR A 126 -0.67 1.56 19.31
N ARG A 127 -1.93 1.74 19.73
CA ARG A 127 -2.70 2.99 19.61
C ARG A 127 -2.98 3.54 21.01
N ARG A 128 -2.81 4.86 21.19
CA ARG A 128 -3.09 5.55 22.47
C ARG A 128 -3.44 7.01 22.24
N ASN A 129 -4.11 7.63 23.21
CA ASN A 129 -4.33 9.08 23.23
C ASN A 129 -3.65 9.68 24.45
N LEU A 130 -2.61 10.51 24.24
CA LEU A 130 -1.83 11.16 25.29
C LEU A 130 -1.48 12.59 24.87
N ARG A 131 -1.34 13.47 25.86
CA ARG A 131 -1.01 14.90 25.65
C ARG A 131 0.44 15.19 25.31
N ALA A 132 1.31 14.16 25.34
CA ALA A 132 2.73 14.23 25.04
C ALA A 132 3.29 12.84 24.71
N ILE A 133 4.43 12.80 24.07
CA ILE A 133 5.17 11.57 23.75
C ILE A 133 6.22 11.36 24.83
N LYS A 134 6.11 10.30 25.64
CA LYS A 134 7.04 10.03 26.72
C LYS A 134 7.84 8.77 26.44
N CYS A 135 9.18 8.90 26.43
CA CYS A 135 10.08 7.75 26.36
C CYS A 135 9.97 6.90 27.62
N PRO A 136 9.71 5.60 27.53
CA PRO A 136 9.58 4.74 28.72
C PRO A 136 10.90 4.47 29.43
N TYR A 137 12.04 4.71 28.77
CA TYR A 137 13.36 4.36 29.32
C TYR A 137 13.85 5.37 30.37
N HIS A 138 14.02 6.67 29.99
CA HIS A 138 14.55 7.70 30.88
C HIS A 138 13.60 8.89 31.06
N ALA A 139 12.33 8.70 30.69
CA ALA A 139 11.28 9.69 30.83
C ALA A 139 11.55 11.03 30.10
N TRP A 140 12.29 11.01 29.00
CA TRP A 140 12.29 12.16 28.08
C TRP A 140 10.88 12.37 27.54
N VAL A 141 10.45 13.63 27.49
CA VAL A 141 9.10 13.99 27.09
C VAL A 141 9.18 14.94 25.90
N TYR A 142 8.47 14.59 24.85
CA TYR A 142 8.32 15.43 23.66
C TYR A 142 6.88 15.94 23.57
N SER A 143 6.71 17.13 23.00
CA SER A 143 5.39 17.61 22.61
C SER A 143 4.80 16.77 21.48
N LEU A 144 3.54 16.96 21.15
CA LEU A 144 2.90 16.28 20.00
C LEU A 144 3.47 16.76 18.65
N GLU A 145 4.06 17.95 18.65
CA GLU A 145 4.78 18.54 17.50
C GLU A 145 6.25 18.09 17.41
N GLY A 146 6.70 17.21 18.32
CA GLY A 146 8.03 16.59 18.32
C GLY A 146 9.12 17.35 19.08
N ALA A 147 8.88 18.55 19.62
CA ALA A 147 9.88 19.28 20.38
C ALA A 147 10.18 18.61 21.73
N LEU A 148 11.46 18.57 22.16
CA LEU A 148 11.83 18.06 23.47
C LEU A 148 11.39 19.03 24.57
N ALA A 149 10.35 18.65 25.32
CA ALA A 149 9.78 19.45 26.41
C ALA A 149 10.46 19.18 27.76
N GLY A 150 10.87 17.94 28.04
CA GLY A 150 11.46 17.53 29.31
C GLY A 150 12.55 16.48 29.18
N ALA A 151 13.67 16.70 29.89
CA ALA A 151 14.81 15.78 29.95
C ALA A 151 15.26 15.67 31.42
N PRO A 152 14.73 14.71 32.21
CA PRO A 152 15.08 14.57 33.62
C PRO A 152 16.60 14.39 33.82
N ARG A 153 17.14 15.05 34.85
CA ARG A 153 18.57 15.06 35.26
C ARG A 153 19.52 15.78 34.30
N PHE A 154 19.06 16.37 33.20
CA PHE A 154 19.91 17.20 32.35
C PHE A 154 20.01 18.63 32.85
N GLY A 155 18.95 19.18 33.52
CA GLY A 155 18.98 20.45 34.21
C GLY A 155 19.68 21.56 33.44
N GLU A 156 20.67 22.18 34.11
CA GLU A 156 21.56 23.20 33.56
C GLU A 156 22.92 22.62 33.08
N ALA A 157 22.91 21.37 32.54
CA ALA A 157 24.12 20.74 32.06
C ALA A 157 24.77 21.61 30.97
N PRO A 158 26.06 21.99 31.12
CA PRO A 158 26.73 22.83 30.12
C PRO A 158 26.70 22.17 28.74
N GLY A 159 26.27 22.93 27.72
CA GLY A 159 26.22 22.45 26.34
C GLY A 159 24.98 21.60 25.98
N PHE A 160 23.99 21.46 26.88
CA PHE A 160 22.74 20.80 26.57
C PHE A 160 21.64 21.84 26.33
N ASP A 161 21.16 21.91 25.10
CA ASP A 161 19.93 22.66 24.77
C ASP A 161 18.84 21.66 24.25
N LYS A 162 17.67 21.72 24.83
CA LYS A 162 16.51 20.88 24.39
C LYS A 162 16.13 21.15 22.95
N ALA A 163 16.40 22.35 22.43
CA ALA A 163 16.10 22.69 21.05
C ALA A 163 16.89 21.85 20.02
N ASP A 164 18.05 21.27 20.42
CA ASP A 164 18.87 20.42 19.55
C ASP A 164 18.38 18.97 19.45
N TYR A 165 17.36 18.59 20.22
CA TYR A 165 16.91 17.21 20.35
C TYR A 165 15.42 17.00 20.03
N PRO A 166 14.82 17.65 18.99
CA PRO A 166 13.47 17.32 18.57
C PRO A 166 13.43 15.90 18.01
N LEU A 167 12.25 15.28 17.96
CA LEU A 167 12.04 14.05 17.17
C LEU A 167 12.31 14.32 15.70
N VAL A 168 12.88 13.35 15.00
CA VAL A 168 13.14 13.44 13.57
C VAL A 168 11.83 13.16 12.84
N GLN A 169 11.41 14.12 12.01
CA GLN A 169 10.15 14.03 11.25
C GLN A 169 10.33 13.15 10.01
N VAL A 170 9.23 12.50 9.62
CA VAL A 170 9.05 11.85 8.31
C VAL A 170 7.91 12.53 7.57
N ARG A 171 7.92 12.43 6.24
CA ARG A 171 6.83 12.97 5.42
C ARG A 171 5.58 12.13 5.58
N VAL A 172 4.44 12.78 5.75
CA VAL A 172 3.12 12.13 5.85
C VAL A 172 2.13 12.80 4.91
N ALA A 173 1.22 12.03 4.37
CA ALA A 173 0.09 12.51 3.58
C ALA A 173 -1.19 11.81 4.03
N GLU A 174 -2.29 12.55 4.05
CA GLU A 174 -3.63 12.01 4.26
C GLU A 174 -4.40 12.18 2.94
N TRP A 175 -4.95 11.08 2.43
CA TRP A 175 -5.58 11.03 1.12
C TRP A 175 -6.76 10.07 1.11
N HIS A 176 -7.94 10.58 0.79
CA HIS A 176 -9.21 9.83 0.79
C HIS A 176 -9.40 8.95 2.05
N GLY A 177 -8.94 9.46 3.21
CA GLY A 177 -9.07 8.77 4.49
C GLY A 177 -8.01 7.68 4.74
N TRP A 178 -6.98 7.53 3.89
CA TRP A 178 -5.79 6.72 4.15
C TRP A 178 -4.60 7.59 4.51
N ILE A 179 -3.72 7.06 5.36
CA ILE A 179 -2.46 7.70 5.75
C ILE A 179 -1.32 7.05 4.99
N PHE A 180 -0.48 7.88 4.39
CA PHE A 180 0.74 7.49 3.71
C PHE A 180 1.96 8.11 4.39
N VAL A 181 3.06 7.39 4.37
CA VAL A 181 4.35 7.83 4.90
C VAL A 181 5.43 7.59 3.85
N ASP A 182 6.26 8.60 3.65
CA ASP A 182 7.57 8.49 3.01
C ASP A 182 8.63 8.54 4.12
N ALA A 183 9.19 7.38 4.46
CA ALA A 183 10.16 7.26 5.54
C ALA A 183 11.54 7.81 5.13
N SER A 184 11.93 7.69 3.86
CA SER A 184 13.22 8.19 3.37
C SER A 184 13.28 9.71 3.27
N GLY A 185 12.14 10.35 3.00
CA GLY A 185 12.04 11.78 2.66
C GLY A 185 12.40 12.11 1.21
N ASP A 186 12.78 11.11 0.40
CA ASP A 186 13.28 11.29 -0.98
C ASP A 186 12.22 10.97 -2.05
N ALA A 187 11.02 10.48 -1.66
CA ALA A 187 9.95 10.22 -2.62
C ALA A 187 9.49 11.51 -3.33
N PRO A 188 9.04 11.43 -4.60
CA PRO A 188 8.37 12.55 -5.27
C PRO A 188 7.21 13.11 -4.46
N ASP A 189 6.66 14.25 -4.87
CA ASP A 189 5.48 14.79 -4.20
C ASP A 189 4.32 13.80 -4.27
N PHE A 190 3.52 13.73 -3.19
CA PHE A 190 2.45 12.75 -3.06
C PHE A 190 1.42 12.84 -4.21
N ILE A 191 1.14 14.06 -4.69
CA ILE A 191 0.22 14.27 -5.81
C ILE A 191 0.72 13.62 -7.11
N ASP A 192 2.03 13.60 -7.34
CA ASP A 192 2.63 12.92 -8.50
C ASP A 192 2.58 11.39 -8.33
N HIS A 193 2.66 10.90 -7.09
CA HIS A 193 2.55 9.49 -6.79
C HIS A 193 1.15 8.95 -7.09
N VAL A 194 0.10 9.65 -6.69
CA VAL A 194 -1.29 9.26 -6.95
C VAL A 194 -1.76 9.61 -8.36
N GLY A 195 -1.23 10.70 -8.93
CA GLY A 195 -1.58 11.16 -10.28
C GLY A 195 -3.09 11.31 -10.49
N ASN A 196 -3.61 10.82 -11.63
CA ASN A 196 -5.03 10.89 -11.97
C ASN A 196 -5.93 9.94 -11.18
N LEU A 197 -5.40 9.07 -10.33
CA LEU A 197 -6.19 8.22 -9.44
C LEU A 197 -7.03 9.06 -8.47
N ASP A 198 -6.51 10.22 -8.04
CA ASP A 198 -7.23 11.15 -7.17
C ASP A 198 -8.62 11.50 -7.71
N GLY A 199 -8.69 11.88 -8.99
CA GLY A 199 -9.95 12.20 -9.64
C GLY A 199 -10.88 11.00 -9.84
N LEU A 200 -10.33 9.79 -9.98
CA LEU A 200 -11.12 8.57 -10.18
C LEU A 200 -11.83 8.13 -8.87
N LEU A 201 -11.22 8.38 -7.70
CA LEU A 201 -11.82 8.07 -6.41
C LEU A 201 -12.79 9.15 -5.90
N ALA A 202 -12.66 10.37 -6.40
CA ALA A 202 -13.32 11.55 -5.83
C ALA A 202 -14.84 11.42 -5.65
N THR A 203 -15.53 10.72 -6.57
CA THR A 203 -17.00 10.55 -6.49
C THR A 203 -17.43 9.62 -5.36
N TRP A 204 -16.58 8.68 -4.93
CA TRP A 204 -16.88 7.75 -3.83
C TRP A 204 -16.64 8.35 -2.45
N GLU A 205 -15.89 9.47 -2.35
CA GLU A 205 -15.56 10.16 -1.10
C GLU A 205 -15.15 9.18 0.04
N PRO A 206 -14.12 8.29 -0.15
CA PRO A 206 -13.79 7.24 0.83
C PRO A 206 -13.46 7.76 2.24
N GLU A 207 -13.03 9.01 2.35
CA GLU A 207 -12.77 9.70 3.63
C GLU A 207 -14.05 9.93 4.46
N ARG A 208 -15.22 9.90 3.83
CA ARG A 208 -16.53 10.10 4.49
C ARG A 208 -17.21 8.79 4.85
N LEU A 209 -16.66 7.66 4.39
CA LEU A 209 -17.18 6.34 4.67
C LEU A 209 -16.64 5.83 6.00
N PHE A 210 -17.45 5.08 6.75
CA PHE A 210 -17.01 4.46 8.00
C PHE A 210 -16.61 3.00 7.79
N ALA A 211 -15.59 2.55 8.52
CA ALA A 211 -15.14 1.16 8.52
C ALA A 211 -16.11 0.31 9.36
N ALA A 212 -16.96 -0.50 8.68
CA ALA A 212 -17.94 -1.34 9.35
C ALA A 212 -17.39 -2.75 9.62
N GLU A 213 -16.47 -3.24 8.79
CA GLU A 213 -15.91 -4.59 8.92
C GLU A 213 -14.42 -4.56 8.57
N ARG A 214 -13.62 -5.42 9.24
CA ARG A 214 -12.19 -5.57 9.01
C ARG A 214 -11.77 -7.03 9.19
N HIS A 215 -11.10 -7.59 8.18
CA HIS A 215 -10.50 -8.92 8.24
C HIS A 215 -8.98 -8.85 8.07
N GLU A 216 -8.28 -9.74 8.74
CA GLU A 216 -6.83 -9.85 8.68
C GLU A 216 -6.43 -11.26 8.23
N TYR A 217 -5.43 -11.33 7.37
CA TYR A 217 -4.89 -12.58 6.85
C TYR A 217 -3.36 -12.55 6.88
N VAL A 218 -2.76 -13.71 7.11
CA VAL A 218 -1.34 -13.96 6.82
C VAL A 218 -1.28 -14.94 5.66
N VAL A 219 -0.87 -14.44 4.49
CA VAL A 219 -0.81 -15.19 3.23
C VAL A 219 0.63 -15.64 3.00
N ARG A 220 0.85 -16.94 2.76
CA ARG A 220 2.17 -17.50 2.48
C ARG A 220 2.58 -17.30 1.03
N ALA A 221 2.56 -16.05 0.60
CA ALA A 221 2.95 -15.60 -0.73
C ALA A 221 3.66 -14.26 -0.66
N ASN A 222 4.47 -13.98 -1.69
CA ASN A 222 5.09 -12.69 -1.89
C ASN A 222 4.02 -11.62 -2.17
N TRP A 223 4.20 -10.41 -1.65
CA TRP A 223 3.28 -9.30 -1.81
C TRP A 223 2.95 -8.97 -3.27
N LYS A 224 3.92 -9.12 -4.19
CA LYS A 224 3.70 -8.90 -5.63
C LYS A 224 2.73 -9.92 -6.22
N GLY A 225 2.85 -11.19 -5.84
CA GLY A 225 1.93 -12.23 -6.31
C GLY A 225 0.47 -11.98 -5.90
N ILE A 226 0.25 -11.33 -4.76
CA ILE A 226 -1.10 -10.92 -4.32
C ILE A 226 -1.62 -9.77 -5.19
N ILE A 227 -0.78 -8.76 -5.48
CA ILE A 227 -1.16 -7.64 -6.35
C ILE A 227 -1.41 -8.11 -7.78
N GLU A 228 -0.57 -9.01 -8.29
CA GLU A 228 -0.72 -9.61 -9.63
C GLU A 228 -2.05 -10.36 -9.76
N ASN A 229 -2.38 -11.20 -8.78
CA ASN A 229 -3.65 -11.93 -8.75
C ASN A 229 -4.87 -10.99 -8.69
N TYR A 230 -4.78 -9.89 -7.94
CA TYR A 230 -5.85 -8.90 -7.82
C TYR A 230 -6.14 -8.14 -9.14
N HIS A 231 -5.15 -8.00 -10.02
CA HIS A 231 -5.24 -7.19 -11.24
C HIS A 231 -5.54 -7.98 -12.52
N GLU A 232 -6.04 -9.21 -12.40
CA GLU A 232 -6.53 -9.96 -13.57
C GLU A 232 -7.71 -10.84 -13.18
N CYS A 233 -8.55 -11.16 -14.15
CA CYS A 233 -9.66 -12.09 -13.96
C CYS A 233 -9.59 -13.29 -14.92
N TYR A 234 -8.41 -13.57 -15.49
CA TYR A 234 -8.16 -14.74 -16.32
C TYR A 234 -8.33 -16.05 -15.52
N HIS A 235 -8.01 -16.01 -14.20
CA HIS A 235 -8.24 -17.13 -13.27
C HIS A 235 -9.69 -17.25 -12.77
N CYS A 236 -10.48 -16.16 -12.82
CA CYS A 236 -11.78 -16.09 -12.16
C CYS A 236 -12.74 -17.22 -12.55
N PRO A 237 -12.88 -17.61 -13.85
CA PRO A 237 -13.76 -18.72 -14.21
C PRO A 237 -13.37 -20.07 -13.60
N SER A 238 -12.09 -20.21 -13.22
CA SER A 238 -11.55 -21.47 -12.69
C SER A 238 -11.71 -21.61 -11.19
N ILE A 239 -11.62 -20.51 -10.43
CA ILE A 239 -11.55 -20.58 -8.96
C ILE A 239 -12.64 -19.78 -8.23
N HIS A 240 -13.37 -18.85 -8.90
CA HIS A 240 -14.36 -17.96 -8.27
C HIS A 240 -15.80 -18.19 -8.78
N PRO A 241 -16.44 -19.32 -8.46
CA PRO A 241 -17.80 -19.59 -8.95
C PRO A 241 -18.85 -18.61 -8.42
N ALA A 242 -18.63 -17.99 -7.25
CA ALA A 242 -19.53 -16.98 -6.71
C ALA A 242 -19.37 -15.63 -7.42
N LEU A 243 -18.15 -15.20 -7.69
CA LEU A 243 -17.83 -13.97 -8.41
C LEU A 243 -18.39 -14.00 -9.82
N CYS A 244 -18.21 -15.10 -10.56
CA CYS A 244 -18.70 -15.25 -11.93
C CYS A 244 -20.24 -15.17 -12.07
N LYS A 245 -20.98 -15.30 -10.97
CA LYS A 245 -22.44 -15.10 -10.98
C LYS A 245 -22.85 -13.64 -11.01
N VAL A 246 -22.02 -12.75 -10.47
CA VAL A 246 -22.35 -11.32 -10.31
C VAL A 246 -21.57 -10.40 -11.24
N THR A 247 -20.50 -10.89 -11.89
CA THR A 247 -19.73 -10.15 -12.89
C THR A 247 -19.35 -11.04 -14.07
N PRO A 248 -19.42 -10.54 -15.33
CA PRO A 248 -18.77 -11.19 -16.47
C PRO A 248 -17.23 -11.03 -16.36
N THR A 249 -16.51 -12.13 -16.45
CA THR A 249 -15.04 -12.14 -16.22
C THR A 249 -14.20 -11.63 -17.41
N ASP A 250 -14.87 -11.33 -18.52
CA ASP A 250 -14.30 -10.78 -19.76
C ASP A 250 -14.82 -9.36 -20.08
N SER A 251 -15.33 -8.67 -19.06
CA SER A 251 -15.86 -7.30 -19.18
C SER A 251 -14.92 -6.26 -18.61
N GLY A 252 -15.20 -5.00 -18.91
CA GLY A 252 -14.51 -3.85 -18.33
C GLY A 252 -13.40 -3.30 -19.21
N GLU A 253 -12.64 -2.38 -18.62
CA GLU A 253 -11.55 -1.66 -19.31
C GLU A 253 -10.42 -1.33 -18.36
N SER A 254 -9.18 -1.32 -18.88
CA SER A 254 -8.00 -0.86 -18.15
C SER A 254 -7.83 0.65 -18.30
N PHE A 255 -7.41 1.33 -17.24
CA PHE A 255 -7.18 2.77 -17.23
C PHE A 255 -5.71 3.12 -17.45
N ALA A 256 -5.47 4.28 -18.07
CA ALA A 256 -4.13 4.81 -18.27
C ALA A 256 -3.68 5.62 -17.04
N PRO A 257 -2.71 5.15 -16.25
CA PRO A 257 -2.23 5.85 -15.07
C PRO A 257 -1.29 6.99 -15.42
N THR A 258 -1.32 8.07 -14.62
CA THR A 258 -0.28 9.11 -14.60
C THR A 258 0.51 9.12 -13.29
N GLY A 259 0.15 8.25 -12.33
CA GLY A 259 0.82 8.03 -11.05
C GLY A 259 1.39 6.61 -10.93
N CYS A 260 1.78 6.23 -9.73
CA CYS A 260 2.33 4.91 -9.42
C CYS A 260 1.22 3.91 -9.09
N TRP A 261 0.29 3.70 -10.01
CA TRP A 261 -0.84 2.80 -9.84
C TRP A 261 -1.17 2.05 -11.13
N VAL A 262 -1.92 0.99 -11.02
CA VAL A 262 -2.55 0.24 -12.12
C VAL A 262 -3.99 -0.04 -11.76
N GLY A 263 -4.84 -0.28 -12.75
CA GLY A 263 -6.23 -0.67 -12.48
C GLY A 263 -7.18 -0.43 -13.64
N GLY A 264 -8.41 -0.89 -13.42
CA GLY A 264 -9.47 -0.87 -14.41
C GLY A 264 -10.84 -1.04 -13.79
N SER A 265 -11.82 -1.43 -14.61
CA SER A 265 -13.17 -1.74 -14.18
C SER A 265 -13.63 -3.11 -14.65
N MET A 266 -14.69 -3.63 -14.04
CA MET A 266 -15.46 -4.78 -14.47
C MET A 266 -16.95 -4.44 -14.37
N GLU A 267 -17.77 -4.94 -15.29
CA GLU A 267 -19.22 -4.74 -15.28
C GLU A 267 -19.90 -5.65 -14.24
N LEU A 268 -21.05 -5.22 -13.74
CA LEU A 268 -21.98 -6.09 -13.02
C LEU A 268 -22.94 -6.78 -13.99
N GLN A 269 -23.29 -8.05 -13.73
CA GLN A 269 -24.37 -8.75 -14.41
C GLN A 269 -25.69 -7.96 -14.27
N ASP A 270 -26.60 -8.02 -15.23
CA ASP A 270 -27.86 -7.26 -15.25
C ASP A 270 -28.68 -7.39 -13.97
N HIS A 271 -28.66 -8.55 -13.33
CA HIS A 271 -29.39 -8.84 -12.09
C HIS A 271 -28.66 -8.42 -10.81
N ALA A 272 -27.38 -8.05 -10.90
CA ALA A 272 -26.58 -7.71 -9.74
C ALA A 272 -26.57 -6.18 -9.50
N GLU A 273 -26.72 -5.78 -8.26
CA GLU A 273 -26.63 -4.39 -7.79
C GLU A 273 -25.23 -4.08 -7.24
N THR A 274 -24.54 -5.10 -6.73
CA THR A 274 -23.21 -5.01 -6.15
C THR A 274 -22.54 -6.38 -6.08
N MET A 275 -21.29 -6.44 -5.65
CA MET A 275 -20.57 -7.68 -5.34
C MET A 275 -21.02 -8.23 -3.99
N SER A 276 -21.92 -9.20 -4.03
CA SER A 276 -22.44 -9.95 -2.90
C SER A 276 -22.83 -11.36 -3.35
N LEU A 277 -23.04 -12.30 -2.42
CA LEU A 277 -23.43 -13.69 -2.76
C LEU A 277 -24.76 -13.78 -3.52
N SER A 278 -25.66 -12.86 -3.29
CA SER A 278 -26.96 -12.78 -3.96
C SER A 278 -26.98 -11.81 -5.15
N GLY A 279 -25.97 -10.97 -5.30
CA GLY A 279 -25.95 -9.82 -6.20
C GLY A 279 -26.75 -8.62 -5.68
N ALA A 280 -27.54 -8.76 -4.63
CA ALA A 280 -28.31 -7.66 -4.06
C ALA A 280 -27.48 -6.84 -3.07
N SER A 281 -27.72 -5.51 -3.03
CA SER A 281 -27.16 -4.63 -2.02
C SER A 281 -27.91 -4.77 -0.70
N GLY A 282 -27.14 -4.89 0.41
CA GLY A 282 -27.64 -4.79 1.79
C GLY A 282 -27.43 -3.40 2.39
N GLY A 283 -26.75 -2.51 1.66
CA GLY A 283 -26.35 -1.18 2.12
C GLY A 283 -27.23 -0.05 1.55
N VAL A 284 -26.60 1.12 1.43
CA VAL A 284 -27.16 2.33 0.82
C VAL A 284 -26.24 2.72 -0.33
N PRO A 285 -26.77 3.00 -1.54
CA PRO A 285 -25.93 3.41 -2.65
C PRO A 285 -25.11 4.68 -2.33
N ILE A 286 -23.86 4.69 -2.73
CA ILE A 286 -22.99 5.87 -2.62
C ILE A 286 -23.59 6.98 -3.49
N ARG A 287 -23.65 8.18 -2.92
CA ARG A 287 -24.24 9.34 -3.59
C ARG A 287 -23.31 9.86 -4.68
N GLY A 288 -23.90 10.47 -5.72
CA GLY A 288 -23.13 11.11 -6.79
C GLY A 288 -22.67 10.18 -7.91
N LEU A 289 -22.73 8.86 -7.75
CA LEU A 289 -22.37 7.93 -8.82
C LEU A 289 -23.30 8.10 -10.02
N ASP A 290 -22.72 8.15 -11.22
CA ASP A 290 -23.46 8.17 -12.48
C ASP A 290 -24.00 6.78 -12.87
N ALA A 291 -24.64 6.66 -14.03
CA ALA A 291 -25.26 5.41 -14.48
C ALA A 291 -24.23 4.31 -14.78
N LYS A 292 -23.03 4.67 -15.29
CA LYS A 292 -21.93 3.74 -15.56
C LYS A 292 -21.32 3.27 -14.23
N GLN A 293 -20.99 4.19 -13.35
CA GLN A 293 -20.41 3.91 -12.03
C GLN A 293 -21.29 3.02 -11.15
N ARG A 294 -22.61 3.03 -11.35
CA ARG A 294 -23.57 2.13 -10.66
C ARG A 294 -23.60 0.72 -11.22
N ARG A 295 -22.99 0.49 -12.36
CA ARG A 295 -23.00 -0.80 -13.06
C ARG A 295 -21.61 -1.43 -13.18
N GLU A 296 -20.60 -0.75 -12.65
CA GLU A 296 -19.22 -1.20 -12.69
C GLU A 296 -18.60 -1.26 -11.30
N ILE A 297 -17.62 -2.13 -11.17
CA ILE A 297 -16.70 -2.19 -10.04
C ILE A 297 -15.35 -1.73 -10.55
N TYR A 298 -14.67 -0.88 -9.79
CA TYR A 298 -13.36 -0.35 -10.13
C TYR A 298 -12.32 -0.95 -9.21
N TYR A 299 -11.20 -1.39 -9.77
CA TYR A 299 -10.10 -2.01 -9.06
C TYR A 299 -8.83 -1.23 -9.30
N PHE A 300 -8.20 -0.75 -8.24
CA PHE A 300 -6.98 0.03 -8.30
C PHE A 300 -5.92 -0.52 -7.36
N GLY A 301 -4.68 -0.64 -7.83
CA GLY A 301 -3.52 -0.93 -7.00
C GLY A 301 -2.59 0.27 -6.99
N LEU A 302 -2.59 1.04 -5.89
CA LEU A 302 -1.64 2.12 -5.64
C LEU A 302 -0.38 1.53 -5.00
N PHE A 303 0.71 1.65 -5.71
CA PHE A 303 2.01 1.12 -5.29
C PHE A 303 2.50 1.79 -3.98
N PRO A 304 3.16 1.05 -3.04
CA PRO A 304 3.47 -0.36 -3.16
C PRO A 304 2.39 -1.30 -2.59
N ASN A 305 1.41 -0.82 -1.81
CA ASN A 305 0.73 -1.71 -0.88
C ASN A 305 -0.76 -1.43 -0.62
N LEU A 306 -1.41 -0.58 -1.40
CA LEU A 306 -2.84 -0.30 -1.22
C LEU A 306 -3.63 -0.73 -2.46
N LEU A 307 -4.55 -1.69 -2.29
CA LEU A 307 -5.52 -2.09 -3.30
C LEU A 307 -6.89 -1.54 -2.91
N ILE A 308 -7.63 -0.98 -3.85
CA ILE A 308 -8.92 -0.33 -3.61
C ILE A 308 -9.94 -0.86 -4.61
N SER A 309 -11.05 -1.39 -4.10
CA SER A 309 -12.21 -1.79 -4.91
C SER A 309 -13.37 -0.84 -4.63
N LEU A 310 -13.86 -0.15 -5.66
CA LEU A 310 -14.97 0.79 -5.57
C LEU A 310 -16.25 0.12 -6.08
N HIS A 311 -17.23 0.02 -5.21
CA HIS A 311 -18.54 -0.59 -5.49
C HIS A 311 -19.65 0.47 -5.48
N PRO A 312 -20.85 0.17 -5.97
CA PRO A 312 -21.97 1.12 -5.95
C PRO A 312 -22.43 1.53 -4.55
N ASP A 313 -22.16 0.72 -3.51
CA ASP A 313 -22.71 0.87 -2.17
C ASP A 313 -21.67 0.71 -1.04
N TYR A 314 -20.42 0.37 -1.37
CA TYR A 314 -19.31 0.31 -0.42
C TYR A 314 -17.97 0.50 -1.14
N VAL A 315 -16.92 0.72 -0.36
CA VAL A 315 -15.52 0.65 -0.80
C VAL A 315 -14.80 -0.43 0.01
N MET A 316 -14.06 -1.29 -0.66
CA MET A 316 -13.17 -2.23 0.00
C MET A 316 -11.72 -1.86 -0.27
N ALA A 317 -10.86 -2.01 0.72
CA ALA A 317 -9.44 -1.81 0.56
C ALA A 317 -8.64 -2.96 1.17
N HIS A 318 -7.53 -3.35 0.49
CA HIS A 318 -6.52 -4.24 1.04
C HIS A 318 -5.25 -3.44 1.27
N ARG A 319 -4.75 -3.43 2.50
CA ARG A 319 -3.42 -2.93 2.84
C ARG A 319 -2.49 -4.12 3.04
N LEU A 320 -1.41 -4.14 2.28
CA LEU A 320 -0.43 -5.21 2.34
C LEU A 320 0.78 -4.79 3.18
N GLU A 321 1.27 -5.71 4.01
CA GLU A 321 2.52 -5.55 4.77
C GLU A 321 3.38 -6.81 4.57
N PRO A 322 4.45 -6.74 3.74
CA PRO A 322 5.33 -7.88 3.53
C PRO A 322 6.10 -8.24 4.80
N LEU A 323 5.94 -9.47 5.28
CA LEU A 323 6.62 -10.00 6.47
C LEU A 323 7.91 -10.72 6.10
N GLY A 324 8.02 -11.16 4.84
CA GLY A 324 9.15 -11.88 4.31
C GLY A 324 9.03 -12.11 2.81
N PRO A 325 10.03 -12.71 2.14
CA PRO A 325 9.96 -12.98 0.71
C PRO A 325 8.76 -13.82 0.28
N GLY A 326 8.25 -14.66 1.17
CA GLY A 326 7.13 -15.57 0.90
C GLY A 326 6.00 -15.45 1.91
N GLU A 327 5.85 -14.34 2.58
CA GLU A 327 4.80 -14.11 3.56
C GLU A 327 4.37 -12.64 3.58
N THR A 328 3.07 -12.40 3.53
CA THR A 328 2.47 -11.07 3.52
C THR A 328 1.28 -11.01 4.47
N PHE A 329 1.25 -10.01 5.34
CA PHE A 329 0.04 -9.65 6.08
C PHE A 329 -0.86 -8.81 5.19
N VAL A 330 -2.16 -9.11 5.19
CA VAL A 330 -3.18 -8.40 4.42
C VAL A 330 -4.31 -8.00 5.35
N GLU A 331 -4.55 -6.69 5.44
CA GLU A 331 -5.69 -6.13 6.13
C GLU A 331 -6.74 -5.71 5.10
N CYS A 332 -7.94 -6.30 5.16
CA CYS A 332 -9.08 -5.92 4.35
C CYS A 332 -10.05 -5.09 5.17
N THR A 333 -10.48 -3.94 4.65
CA THR A 333 -11.43 -3.05 5.32
C THR A 333 -12.60 -2.75 4.38
N TRP A 334 -13.84 -2.89 4.88
CA TRP A 334 -15.05 -2.50 4.16
C TRP A 334 -15.61 -1.21 4.73
N LEU A 335 -15.76 -0.23 3.85
CA LEU A 335 -16.18 1.12 4.15
C LEU A 335 -17.56 1.38 3.56
N PHE A 336 -18.47 1.91 4.37
CA PHE A 336 -19.87 2.16 3.98
C PHE A 336 -20.26 3.61 4.22
N PRO A 337 -21.24 4.13 3.47
CA PRO A 337 -21.84 5.43 3.80
C PRO A 337 -22.40 5.44 5.23
N PRO A 338 -22.27 6.56 6.00
CA PRO A 338 -22.79 6.66 7.35
C PRO A 338 -24.29 6.30 7.45
N GLU A 339 -25.06 6.64 6.43
CA GLU A 339 -26.49 6.33 6.35
C GLU A 339 -26.79 4.83 6.32
N ALA A 340 -25.84 4.00 5.89
CA ALA A 340 -25.99 2.55 5.96
C ALA A 340 -25.97 2.08 7.42
N GLY A 341 -25.05 2.61 8.25
CA GLY A 341 -24.95 2.28 9.68
C GLY A 341 -26.15 2.76 10.51
N GLU A 342 -26.85 3.80 10.05
CA GLU A 342 -28.08 4.30 10.68
C GLU A 342 -29.33 3.47 10.33
N ARG A 343 -29.25 2.62 9.31
CA ARG A 343 -30.37 1.80 8.84
C ARG A 343 -30.60 0.62 9.77
N GLU A 344 -31.84 0.45 10.24
CA GLU A 344 -32.23 -0.72 11.03
C GLU A 344 -31.98 -2.02 10.26
N GLY A 345 -31.25 -2.96 10.89
CA GLY A 345 -30.91 -4.26 10.30
C GLY A 345 -29.76 -4.20 9.28
N PHE A 346 -29.00 -3.10 9.19
CA PHE A 346 -27.78 -3.09 8.40
C PHE A 346 -26.76 -4.11 8.94
N ASP A 347 -26.24 -4.93 8.03
CA ASP A 347 -25.22 -5.92 8.32
C ASP A 347 -24.17 -5.93 7.20
N PRO A 348 -22.92 -5.52 7.43
CA PRO A 348 -21.88 -5.49 6.42
C PRO A 348 -21.50 -6.87 5.88
N ALA A 349 -21.94 -7.94 6.55
CA ALA A 349 -21.61 -9.32 6.18
C ALA A 349 -22.05 -9.67 4.75
N TYR A 350 -23.08 -9.03 4.17
CA TYR A 350 -23.49 -9.29 2.79
C TYR A 350 -22.36 -9.05 1.77
N ALA A 351 -21.51 -8.06 2.02
CA ALA A 351 -20.32 -7.76 1.21
C ALA A 351 -19.09 -8.50 1.74
N ALA A 352 -18.87 -8.48 3.06
CA ALA A 352 -17.68 -9.02 3.67
C ALA A 352 -17.56 -10.56 3.50
N GLU A 353 -18.65 -11.31 3.60
CA GLU A 353 -18.64 -12.77 3.38
C GLU A 353 -18.33 -13.13 1.92
N PHE A 354 -18.87 -12.40 0.96
CA PHE A 354 -18.57 -12.59 -0.46
C PHE A 354 -17.08 -12.47 -0.71
N TRP A 355 -16.48 -11.39 -0.27
CA TRP A 355 -15.05 -11.14 -0.44
C TRP A 355 -14.17 -12.03 0.42
N ASN A 356 -14.62 -12.45 1.61
CA ASN A 356 -13.88 -13.41 2.40
C ASN A 356 -13.76 -14.79 1.72
N ILE A 357 -14.80 -15.21 0.99
CA ILE A 357 -14.75 -16.43 0.19
C ILE A 357 -13.77 -16.24 -0.98
N THR A 358 -13.94 -15.18 -1.78
CA THR A 358 -13.07 -14.85 -2.92
C THR A 358 -11.61 -14.71 -2.49
N ASN A 359 -11.32 -13.93 -1.46
CA ASN A 359 -9.98 -13.75 -0.93
C ASN A 359 -9.32 -15.08 -0.52
N ARG A 360 -10.05 -16.00 0.11
CA ARG A 360 -9.49 -17.30 0.51
C ARG A 360 -9.18 -18.20 -0.70
N GLU A 361 -9.97 -18.11 -1.76
CA GLU A 361 -9.70 -18.78 -3.03
C GLU A 361 -8.43 -18.20 -3.67
N ASP A 362 -8.28 -16.87 -3.67
CA ASP A 362 -7.09 -16.16 -4.15
C ASP A 362 -5.84 -16.49 -3.34
N TRP A 363 -5.95 -16.48 -2.00
CA TRP A 363 -4.81 -16.82 -1.14
C TRP A 363 -4.31 -18.24 -1.41
N ALA A 364 -5.20 -19.19 -1.63
CA ALA A 364 -4.83 -20.56 -1.96
C ALA A 364 -4.08 -20.64 -3.30
N ALA A 365 -4.50 -19.86 -4.31
CA ALA A 365 -3.82 -19.74 -5.60
C ALA A 365 -2.46 -19.06 -5.46
N CYS A 366 -2.36 -17.91 -4.80
CA CYS A 366 -1.12 -17.18 -4.54
C CYS A 366 -0.09 -18.04 -3.80
N GLU A 367 -0.51 -18.77 -2.75
CA GLU A 367 0.35 -19.70 -2.02
C GLU A 367 0.83 -20.86 -2.88
N SER A 368 0.01 -21.34 -3.82
CA SER A 368 0.39 -22.37 -4.77
C SER A 368 1.43 -21.85 -5.77
N VAL A 369 1.24 -20.64 -6.29
CA VAL A 369 2.20 -19.95 -7.16
C VAL A 369 3.53 -19.76 -6.44
N GLN A 370 3.53 -19.29 -5.19
CA GLN A 370 4.75 -19.13 -4.38
C GLN A 370 5.55 -20.43 -4.26
N ARG A 371 4.86 -21.57 -4.04
CA ARG A 371 5.52 -22.89 -4.03
C ARG A 371 6.04 -23.28 -5.41
N GLY A 372 5.28 -22.99 -6.46
CA GLY A 372 5.65 -23.28 -7.85
C GLY A 372 6.88 -22.51 -8.33
N LEU A 373 7.01 -21.24 -7.92
CA LEU A 373 8.15 -20.38 -8.23
C LEU A 373 9.49 -20.98 -7.72
N ALA A 374 9.47 -21.73 -6.62
CA ALA A 374 10.64 -22.41 -6.07
C ALA A 374 11.06 -23.68 -6.86
N SER A 375 10.26 -24.12 -7.85
CA SER A 375 10.56 -25.30 -8.65
C SER A 375 11.72 -25.07 -9.60
N ARG A 376 12.58 -26.09 -9.76
CA ARG A 376 13.64 -26.11 -10.80
C ARG A 376 13.08 -26.06 -12.22
N GLY A 377 11.81 -26.41 -12.41
CA GLY A 377 11.09 -26.36 -13.69
C GLY A 377 10.52 -25.00 -14.05
N GLN A 378 10.50 -24.06 -13.11
CA GLN A 378 9.93 -22.73 -13.33
C GLN A 378 10.76 -21.95 -14.38
N ARG A 379 10.05 -21.24 -15.24
CA ARG A 379 10.58 -20.27 -16.22
C ARG A 379 9.60 -19.09 -16.27
N GLN A 380 10.10 -17.92 -16.67
CA GLN A 380 9.25 -16.74 -16.89
C GLN A 380 8.17 -17.05 -17.95
N GLY A 381 6.90 -16.92 -17.57
CA GLY A 381 5.74 -17.20 -18.43
C GLY A 381 5.39 -16.02 -19.35
N PRO A 382 4.60 -16.24 -20.41
CA PRO A 382 3.99 -15.17 -21.19
C PRO A 382 2.76 -14.61 -20.48
N PHE A 383 2.23 -13.48 -20.97
CA PHE A 383 0.93 -12.94 -20.60
C PHE A 383 -0.13 -13.37 -21.61
N ALA A 384 -1.35 -13.58 -21.13
CA ALA A 384 -2.55 -13.78 -21.93
C ALA A 384 -3.17 -12.42 -22.34
N GLU A 385 -4.16 -12.46 -23.22
CA GLU A 385 -5.06 -11.34 -23.46
C GLU A 385 -5.86 -11.06 -22.17
N GLY A 386 -5.98 -9.78 -21.78
CA GLY A 386 -6.66 -9.37 -20.54
C GLY A 386 -5.76 -9.34 -19.28
N GLU A 387 -4.46 -9.60 -19.42
CA GLU A 387 -3.47 -9.43 -18.33
C GLU A 387 -2.65 -8.13 -18.47
N ASP A 388 -3.19 -7.11 -19.13
CA ASP A 388 -2.48 -5.84 -19.38
C ASP A 388 -2.12 -5.10 -18.09
N GLU A 389 -2.98 -5.15 -17.07
CA GLU A 389 -2.75 -4.51 -15.76
C GLU A 389 -1.65 -5.23 -14.98
N VAL A 390 -1.64 -6.56 -15.00
CA VAL A 390 -0.57 -7.37 -14.41
C VAL A 390 0.77 -7.08 -15.10
N HIS A 391 0.77 -7.02 -16.42
CA HIS A 391 1.96 -6.64 -17.18
C HIS A 391 2.44 -5.22 -16.84
N ALA A 392 1.52 -4.25 -16.73
CA ALA A 392 1.83 -2.87 -16.36
C ALA A 392 2.45 -2.80 -14.95
N PHE A 393 1.90 -3.55 -13.98
CA PHE A 393 2.43 -3.65 -12.63
C PHE A 393 3.83 -4.28 -12.63
N MET A 394 4.01 -5.46 -13.26
CA MET A 394 5.31 -6.12 -13.34
C MET A 394 6.36 -5.26 -14.05
N ALA A 395 5.96 -4.53 -15.09
CA ALA A 395 6.85 -3.60 -15.79
C ALA A 395 7.24 -2.39 -14.93
N MET A 396 6.33 -1.90 -14.06
CA MET A 396 6.64 -0.86 -13.08
C MET A 396 7.66 -1.37 -12.06
N VAL A 397 7.44 -2.57 -11.50
CA VAL A 397 8.38 -3.24 -10.59
C VAL A 397 9.76 -3.44 -11.25
N ALA A 398 9.78 -3.96 -12.49
CA ALA A 398 11.03 -4.22 -13.22
C ALA A 398 11.82 -2.93 -13.50
N ARG A 399 11.15 -1.83 -13.87
CA ARG A 399 11.79 -0.51 -13.98
C ARG A 399 12.34 -0.06 -12.63
N GLY A 400 11.54 -0.19 -11.56
CA GLY A 400 11.98 0.14 -10.21
C GLY A 400 13.25 -0.61 -9.81
N TYR A 401 13.34 -1.89 -10.12
CA TYR A 401 14.56 -2.68 -9.86
C TYR A 401 15.77 -2.17 -10.62
N LEU A 402 15.59 -1.71 -11.86
CA LEU A 402 16.69 -1.20 -12.68
C LEU A 402 17.12 0.22 -12.28
N GLU A 403 16.17 1.05 -11.88
CA GLU A 403 16.38 2.47 -11.60
C GLU A 403 16.62 2.78 -10.12
N GLY A 404 16.41 1.82 -9.23
CA GLY A 404 16.56 2.01 -7.79
C GLY A 404 15.46 2.83 -7.13
N ARG A 405 14.33 3.05 -7.81
CA ARG A 405 13.18 3.81 -7.30
C ARG A 405 11.92 3.43 -8.05
N ILE A 406 10.77 3.75 -7.44
CA ILE A 406 9.47 3.62 -8.11
C ILE A 406 9.36 4.65 -9.24
N VAL A 407 8.87 4.18 -10.38
CA VAL A 407 8.62 5.00 -11.56
C VAL A 407 7.23 4.68 -12.08
N ALA A 408 6.40 5.70 -12.24
CA ALA A 408 5.07 5.56 -12.81
C ALA A 408 5.09 4.75 -14.12
N PRO A 409 4.06 3.96 -14.42
CA PRO A 409 3.96 3.26 -15.69
C PRO A 409 4.13 4.25 -16.84
N ALA A 410 4.92 3.91 -17.84
CA ALA A 410 4.98 4.74 -19.03
C ALA A 410 3.58 4.74 -19.68
N SER A 411 2.99 5.93 -19.86
CA SER A 411 1.69 6.07 -20.51
C SER A 411 1.62 5.21 -21.78
N ALA A 412 0.61 4.35 -21.87
CA ALA A 412 0.36 3.63 -23.11
C ALA A 412 0.21 4.66 -24.24
N PRO A 413 0.76 4.42 -25.44
CA PRO A 413 0.43 5.26 -26.58
C PRO A 413 -1.11 5.16 -26.74
N THR A 414 -1.78 6.31 -26.70
CA THR A 414 -3.19 6.40 -27.07
C THR A 414 -3.36 5.61 -28.36
N SER A 415 -4.13 4.53 -28.31
CA SER A 415 -4.52 3.83 -29.51
C SER A 415 -5.22 4.85 -30.40
N ALA A 416 -4.57 5.24 -31.50
CA ALA A 416 -5.19 6.04 -32.53
C ALA A 416 -6.45 5.24 -32.94
N ALA A 417 -7.62 5.85 -32.77
CA ALA A 417 -8.87 5.30 -33.24
C ALA A 417 -8.65 4.84 -34.69
N VAL A 418 -8.71 3.55 -34.91
CA VAL A 418 -8.79 2.99 -36.24
C VAL A 418 -10.18 3.33 -36.74
N SER A 419 -10.21 4.35 -37.60
CA SER A 419 -11.41 4.79 -38.36
C SER A 419 -11.88 3.73 -39.32
#